data_8d4e49359b1cfdbb2afc55194122461f
#
_entry.id   8d4e49359b1cfdbb2afc55194122461f
#
_cell.length_a   1.000
_cell.length_b   1.000
_cell.length_c   1.000
_cell.angle_alpha   90.00
_cell.angle_beta   90.00
_cell.angle_gamma   90.00
#
_symmetry.space_group_name_H-M   'P 1'
#
loop_
_entity.id
_entity.type
_entity.pdbx_description
1 polymer ?
#
loop_
_entity_poly.entity_id
_entity_poly.type
_entity_poly.pdbx_seq_one_letter_code
_entity_poly.pdbx_strand_id
1 'polypeptide(L)'
;MNTSQALPIDSQAKMFRHGLILGLFCLGFGLLLAVTDEITLDNIAARAMEDKQNSLGQVLPDDLHDNNPVTDTLELSNAEGKPVTIYQARKGGKVTGVAFEIFGTGYAGEIKLMMGIDADGKVLGVRVLAHKETPGLGDKIEVKKGPWIERFTGLSVGNPPIERWKVKKDGGDFDQFAGATITPRGVMAAIRGGLEFFAEHKSQLTKAD
;
A
#
# COMPACT_ATOMS: atom_id res chain seq x y z
N MET A 1 -39.88 24.80 -43.18
CA MET A 1 -40.29 25.86 -42.26
C MET A 1 -40.35 25.25 -40.86
N ASN A 2 -39.34 25.47 -40.07
CA ASN A 2 -39.23 24.93 -38.70
C ASN A 2 -39.68 26.04 -37.75
N THR A 3 -40.91 26.01 -37.30
CA THR A 3 -41.44 26.93 -36.29
C THR A 3 -40.90 26.50 -34.92
N SER A 4 -39.85 27.16 -34.47
CA SER A 4 -39.44 27.11 -33.05
C SER A 4 -40.59 27.65 -32.20
N GLN A 5 -41.41 26.77 -31.63
CA GLN A 5 -42.40 27.14 -30.63
C GLN A 5 -41.65 27.60 -29.37
N ALA A 6 -41.64 28.90 -29.12
CA ALA A 6 -41.16 29.45 -27.84
C ALA A 6 -42.06 28.93 -26.71
N LEU A 7 -41.47 28.39 -25.67
CA LEU A 7 -42.17 27.92 -24.47
C LEU A 7 -42.96 29.08 -23.85
N PRO A 8 -44.18 28.85 -23.33
CA PRO A 8 -45.00 29.87 -22.69
C PRO A 8 -44.24 30.46 -21.49
N ILE A 9 -44.34 31.78 -21.27
CA ILE A 9 -43.60 32.57 -20.27
C ILE A 9 -43.71 31.97 -18.88
N ASP A 10 -44.85 31.40 -18.49
CA ASP A 10 -45.07 30.74 -17.18
C ASP A 10 -44.21 29.47 -17.02
N SER A 11 -43.99 28.72 -18.09
CA SER A 11 -43.10 27.53 -18.03
C SER A 11 -41.63 27.92 -17.92
N GLN A 12 -41.19 29.00 -18.52
CA GLN A 12 -39.84 29.51 -18.42
C GLN A 12 -39.57 30.02 -16.98
N ALA A 13 -40.47 30.73 -16.35
CA ALA A 13 -40.35 31.18 -14.95
C ALA A 13 -40.29 30.00 -13.98
N LYS A 14 -41.06 28.93 -14.20
CA LYS A 14 -41.02 27.72 -13.39
C LYS A 14 -39.69 26.98 -13.57
N MET A 15 -39.19 26.85 -14.78
CA MET A 15 -37.88 26.23 -15.05
C MET A 15 -36.74 27.01 -14.38
N PHE A 16 -36.73 28.34 -14.45
CA PHE A 16 -35.76 29.19 -13.81
C PHE A 16 -35.77 29.01 -12.30
N ARG A 17 -36.95 28.97 -11.66
CA ARG A 17 -37.10 28.76 -10.23
C ARG A 17 -36.57 27.39 -9.78
N HIS A 18 -36.85 26.31 -10.53
CA HIS A 18 -36.33 24.99 -10.24
C HIS A 18 -34.81 24.94 -10.42
N GLY A 19 -34.27 25.58 -11.47
CA GLY A 19 -32.84 25.71 -11.68
C GLY A 19 -32.14 26.46 -10.54
N LEU A 20 -32.75 27.56 -10.06
CA LEU A 20 -32.22 28.32 -8.92
C LEU A 20 -32.19 27.48 -7.64
N ILE A 21 -33.30 26.78 -7.35
CA ILE A 21 -33.36 25.89 -6.16
C ILE A 21 -32.31 24.80 -6.25
N LEU A 22 -32.19 24.13 -7.39
CA LEU A 22 -31.16 23.10 -7.58
C LEU A 22 -29.76 23.67 -7.45
N GLY A 23 -29.49 24.85 -8.02
CA GLY A 23 -28.21 25.55 -7.88
C GLY A 23 -27.87 25.88 -6.42
N LEU A 24 -28.83 26.35 -5.62
CA LEU A 24 -28.66 26.60 -4.19
C LEU A 24 -28.35 25.29 -3.41
N PHE A 25 -29.04 24.20 -3.72
CA PHE A 25 -28.74 22.90 -3.12
C PHE A 25 -27.33 22.42 -3.47
N CYS A 26 -26.94 22.47 -4.74
CA CYS A 26 -25.59 22.10 -5.17
C CYS A 26 -24.52 22.95 -4.48
N LEU A 27 -24.75 24.26 -4.37
CA LEU A 27 -23.84 25.18 -3.70
C LEU A 27 -23.75 24.88 -2.18
N GLY A 28 -24.88 24.61 -1.52
CA GLY A 28 -24.93 24.25 -0.11
C GLY A 28 -24.17 22.92 0.17
N PHE A 29 -24.41 21.89 -0.63
CA PHE A 29 -23.68 20.62 -0.50
C PHE A 29 -22.20 20.75 -0.85
N GLY A 30 -21.86 21.53 -1.88
CA GLY A 30 -20.46 21.81 -2.24
C GLY A 30 -19.71 22.51 -1.10
N LEU A 31 -20.35 23.51 -0.49
CA LEU A 31 -19.78 24.21 0.66
C LEU A 31 -19.61 23.26 1.87
N LEU A 32 -20.63 22.44 2.15
CA LEU A 32 -20.57 21.46 3.24
C LEU A 32 -19.40 20.48 3.05
N LEU A 33 -19.23 19.96 1.84
CA LEU A 33 -18.12 19.07 1.51
C LEU A 33 -16.78 19.77 1.66
N ALA A 34 -16.63 21.00 1.14
CA ALA A 34 -15.38 21.76 1.25
C ALA A 34 -15.01 22.06 2.71
N VAL A 35 -15.98 22.46 3.54
CA VAL A 35 -15.75 22.70 4.97
C VAL A 35 -15.40 21.41 5.71
N THR A 36 -16.05 20.29 5.38
CA THR A 36 -15.75 19.00 5.99
C THR A 36 -14.35 18.55 5.62
N ASP A 37 -13.96 18.68 4.36
CA ASP A 37 -12.61 18.34 3.86
C ASP A 37 -11.55 19.14 4.62
N GLU A 38 -11.68 20.47 4.69
CA GLU A 38 -10.75 21.35 5.40
C GLU A 38 -10.59 20.98 6.89
N ILE A 39 -11.67 20.67 7.60
CA ILE A 39 -11.63 20.30 9.02
C ILE A 39 -11.00 18.92 9.24
N THR A 40 -11.10 18.03 8.27
CA THR A 40 -10.63 16.64 8.41
C THR A 40 -9.20 16.42 7.90
N LEU A 41 -8.66 17.30 7.06
CA LEU A 41 -7.33 17.14 6.43
C LEU A 41 -6.22 16.90 7.46
N ASP A 42 -6.11 17.72 8.50
CA ASP A 42 -5.07 17.59 9.51
C ASP A 42 -5.19 16.27 10.30
N ASN A 43 -6.40 15.86 10.61
CA ASN A 43 -6.66 14.61 11.32
C ASN A 43 -6.33 13.40 10.44
N ILE A 44 -6.64 13.46 9.15
CA ILE A 44 -6.30 12.41 8.18
C ILE A 44 -4.78 12.30 8.03
N ALA A 45 -4.07 13.43 7.91
CA ALA A 45 -2.61 13.45 7.80
C ALA A 45 -1.93 12.89 9.07
N ALA A 46 -2.42 13.26 10.27
CA ALA A 46 -1.90 12.74 11.53
C ALA A 46 -2.12 11.22 11.65
N ARG A 47 -3.31 10.72 11.30
CA ARG A 47 -3.60 9.28 11.29
C ARG A 47 -2.75 8.52 10.27
N ALA A 48 -2.58 9.07 9.07
CA ALA A 48 -1.73 8.45 8.05
C ALA A 48 -0.26 8.33 8.51
N MET A 49 0.24 9.31 9.27
CA MET A 49 1.58 9.25 9.86
C MET A 49 1.67 8.19 10.97
N GLU A 50 0.68 8.15 11.86
CA GLU A 50 0.58 7.13 12.92
C GLU A 50 0.52 5.71 12.33
N ASP A 51 -0.33 5.49 11.32
CA ASP A 51 -0.45 4.21 10.62
C ASP A 51 0.86 3.80 9.94
N LYS A 52 1.58 4.76 9.37
CA LYS A 52 2.90 4.53 8.78
C LYS A 52 3.94 4.12 9.84
N GLN A 53 3.99 4.82 10.98
CA GLN A 53 4.87 4.46 12.10
C GLN A 53 4.55 3.06 12.61
N ASN A 54 3.28 2.75 12.84
CA ASN A 54 2.84 1.43 13.29
C ASN A 54 3.20 0.32 12.29
N SER A 55 3.07 0.59 11.00
CA SER A 55 3.43 -0.38 9.95
C SER A 55 4.94 -0.61 9.87
N LEU A 56 5.73 0.46 10.01
CA LEU A 56 7.20 0.35 10.06
C LEU A 56 7.67 -0.42 11.30
N GLY A 57 7.14 -0.14 12.49
CA GLY A 57 7.47 -0.87 13.72
C GLY A 57 7.13 -2.36 13.65
N GLN A 58 6.17 -2.76 12.81
CA GLN A 58 5.85 -4.17 12.60
C GLN A 58 6.81 -4.91 11.66
N VAL A 59 7.57 -4.21 10.85
CA VAL A 59 8.52 -4.79 9.87
C VAL A 59 9.97 -4.44 10.15
N LEU A 60 10.22 -3.43 10.99
CA LEU A 60 11.54 -3.05 11.50
C LEU A 60 11.47 -3.09 13.03
N PRO A 61 11.89 -4.18 13.67
CA PRO A 61 11.91 -4.30 15.12
C PRO A 61 12.74 -3.20 15.81
N ASP A 62 12.26 -2.70 16.94
CA ASP A 62 12.88 -1.57 17.68
C ASP A 62 14.28 -1.86 18.16
N ASP A 63 14.65 -3.13 18.37
CA ASP A 63 15.98 -3.56 18.79
C ASP A 63 17.05 -3.41 17.69
N LEU A 64 16.61 -3.25 16.43
CA LEU A 64 17.49 -3.10 15.28
C LEU A 64 17.93 -1.67 15.03
N HIS A 65 17.30 -0.65 15.63
CA HIS A 65 17.62 0.74 15.34
C HIS A 65 17.59 1.65 16.56
N ASP A 66 18.31 2.76 16.47
CA ASP A 66 18.35 3.85 17.44
C ASP A 66 17.95 5.21 16.84
N ASN A 67 17.65 5.22 15.52
CA ASN A 67 17.11 6.36 14.80
C ASN A 67 15.56 6.27 14.66
N ASN A 68 14.96 7.28 14.04
CA ASN A 68 13.56 7.25 13.61
C ASN A 68 13.47 6.91 12.12
N PRO A 69 13.12 5.66 11.72
CA PRO A 69 13.06 5.26 10.32
C PRO A 69 12.07 6.06 9.46
N VAL A 70 11.04 6.66 10.06
CA VAL A 70 10.04 7.47 9.33
C VAL A 70 10.67 8.72 8.73
N THR A 71 11.66 9.30 9.39
CA THR A 71 12.34 10.54 8.96
C THR A 71 13.66 10.27 8.25
N ASP A 72 14.23 9.08 8.42
CA ASP A 72 15.47 8.66 7.78
C ASP A 72 15.15 7.89 6.50
N THR A 73 14.98 8.63 5.40
CA THR A 73 14.50 8.10 4.14
C THR A 73 15.48 8.33 3.00
N LEU A 74 15.56 7.34 2.11
CA LEU A 74 16.29 7.40 0.85
C LEU A 74 15.31 7.18 -0.31
N GLU A 75 15.41 7.93 -1.38
CA GLU A 75 14.63 7.70 -2.59
C GLU A 75 15.47 7.00 -3.65
N LEU A 76 14.98 5.87 -4.15
CA LEU A 76 15.53 5.15 -5.29
C LEU A 76 14.46 4.97 -6.35
N SER A 77 14.86 4.70 -7.60
CA SER A 77 13.94 4.35 -8.67
C SER A 77 13.89 2.85 -8.85
N ASN A 78 12.69 2.29 -9.02
CA ASN A 78 12.55 0.89 -9.42
C ASN A 78 12.87 0.70 -10.92
N ALA A 79 12.83 -0.54 -11.40
CA ALA A 79 13.08 -0.89 -12.80
C ALA A 79 12.15 -0.18 -13.81
N GLU A 80 10.98 0.31 -13.36
CA GLU A 80 10.02 1.08 -14.17
C GLU A 80 10.28 2.60 -14.11
N GLY A 81 11.33 3.06 -13.39
CA GLY A 81 11.64 4.46 -13.19
C GLY A 81 10.72 5.17 -12.18
N LYS A 82 9.91 4.45 -11.43
CA LYS A 82 9.05 5.01 -10.39
C LYS A 82 9.84 5.21 -9.09
N PRO A 83 9.65 6.33 -8.37
CA PRO A 83 10.31 6.55 -7.08
C PRO A 83 9.80 5.55 -6.03
N VAL A 84 10.74 5.00 -5.28
CA VAL A 84 10.49 4.12 -4.13
C VAL A 84 11.14 4.78 -2.91
N THR A 85 10.32 5.07 -1.91
CA THR A 85 10.80 5.60 -0.63
C THR A 85 11.27 4.45 0.24
N ILE A 86 12.54 4.52 0.65
CA ILE A 86 13.19 3.53 1.52
C ILE A 86 13.31 4.13 2.91
N TYR A 87 12.80 3.46 3.92
CA TYR A 87 12.91 3.80 5.33
C TYR A 87 14.11 3.04 5.90
N GLN A 88 15.11 3.75 6.44
CA GLN A 88 16.34 3.15 6.94
C GLN A 88 16.30 2.99 8.46
N ALA A 89 16.49 1.77 8.94
CA ALA A 89 16.79 1.47 10.33
C ALA A 89 18.30 1.55 10.51
N ARG A 90 18.78 2.40 11.43
CA ARG A 90 20.21 2.58 11.72
C ARG A 90 20.48 2.33 13.18
N LYS A 91 21.63 1.71 13.47
CA LYS A 91 22.14 1.51 14.83
C LYS A 91 23.63 1.82 14.88
N GLY A 92 24.00 2.77 15.73
CA GLY A 92 25.39 3.22 15.81
C GLY A 92 25.93 3.77 14.47
N GLY A 93 25.10 4.46 13.69
CA GLY A 93 25.45 5.05 12.39
C GLY A 93 25.50 4.06 11.21
N LYS A 94 25.25 2.76 11.44
CA LYS A 94 25.20 1.74 10.37
C LYS A 94 23.76 1.37 10.05
N VAL A 95 23.45 1.17 8.78
CA VAL A 95 22.15 0.65 8.36
C VAL A 95 22.07 -0.83 8.76
N THR A 96 21.11 -1.17 9.59
CA THR A 96 20.83 -2.52 10.08
C THR A 96 19.65 -3.18 9.36
N GLY A 97 18.78 -2.36 8.79
CA GLY A 97 17.65 -2.83 8.00
C GLY A 97 17.02 -1.69 7.21
N VAL A 98 16.20 -2.05 6.25
CA VAL A 98 15.42 -1.12 5.43
C VAL A 98 14.00 -1.62 5.30
N ALA A 99 13.06 -0.68 5.15
CA ALA A 99 11.68 -1.03 4.78
C ALA A 99 11.23 -0.18 3.60
N PHE A 100 10.39 -0.75 2.75
CA PHE A 100 9.79 -0.06 1.62
C PHE A 100 8.48 -0.71 1.18
N GLU A 101 7.71 0.05 0.43
CA GLU A 101 6.45 -0.42 -0.10
C GLU A 101 6.68 -1.30 -1.33
N ILE A 102 5.99 -2.43 -1.38
CA ILE A 102 5.94 -3.34 -2.52
C ILE A 102 4.49 -3.55 -2.95
N PHE A 103 4.29 -3.86 -4.22
CA PHE A 103 2.96 -3.98 -4.81
C PHE A 103 2.78 -5.34 -5.47
N GLY A 104 1.66 -5.98 -5.17
CA GLY A 104 1.25 -7.24 -5.78
C GLY A 104 -0.09 -7.10 -6.50
N THR A 105 -0.38 -8.00 -7.41
CA THR A 105 -1.68 -8.08 -8.08
C THR A 105 -2.49 -9.21 -7.48
N GLY A 106 -3.55 -8.87 -6.77
CA GLY A 106 -4.52 -9.81 -6.22
C GLY A 106 -5.66 -10.12 -7.18
N TYR A 107 -6.72 -10.76 -6.67
CA TYR A 107 -7.94 -11.03 -7.44
C TYR A 107 -8.78 -9.77 -7.67
N ALA A 108 -8.97 -8.97 -6.63
CA ALA A 108 -9.79 -7.76 -6.68
C ALA A 108 -8.98 -6.47 -7.02
N GLY A 109 -7.70 -6.61 -7.35
CA GLY A 109 -6.84 -5.50 -7.73
C GLY A 109 -5.49 -5.50 -7.04
N GLU A 110 -4.91 -4.31 -6.90
CA GLU A 110 -3.61 -4.10 -6.28
C GLU A 110 -3.65 -4.42 -4.78
N ILE A 111 -2.59 -5.08 -4.32
CA ILE A 111 -2.28 -5.31 -2.90
C ILE A 111 -1.04 -4.52 -2.58
N LYS A 112 -1.15 -3.58 -1.64
CA LYS A 112 -0.04 -2.76 -1.15
C LYS A 112 0.51 -3.37 0.13
N LEU A 113 1.83 -3.57 0.19
CA LEU A 113 2.50 -4.19 1.32
C LEU A 113 3.69 -3.32 1.76
N MET A 114 4.00 -3.35 3.05
CA MET A 114 5.27 -2.88 3.61
C MET A 114 6.15 -4.11 3.86
N MET A 115 7.39 -4.08 3.41
CA MET A 115 8.37 -5.14 3.63
C MET A 115 9.61 -4.58 4.30
N GLY A 116 10.02 -5.20 5.42
CA GLY A 116 11.30 -4.94 6.09
C GLY A 116 12.32 -6.01 5.72
N ILE A 117 13.56 -5.61 5.47
CA ILE A 117 14.68 -6.49 5.12
C ILE A 117 15.89 -6.05 5.96
N ASP A 118 16.63 -7.01 6.53
CA ASP A 118 17.89 -6.72 7.23
C ASP A 118 19.05 -6.43 6.26
N ALA A 119 20.19 -5.97 6.80
CA ALA A 119 21.36 -5.67 5.99
C ALA A 119 21.94 -6.90 5.24
N ASP A 120 21.62 -8.11 5.68
CA ASP A 120 22.05 -9.36 5.04
C ASP A 120 21.11 -9.78 3.89
N GLY A 121 19.91 -9.24 3.81
CA GLY A 121 18.92 -9.54 2.79
C GLY A 121 17.83 -10.52 3.24
N LYS A 122 17.64 -10.69 4.56
CA LYS A 122 16.56 -11.50 5.11
C LYS A 122 15.34 -10.65 5.38
N VAL A 123 14.17 -11.16 5.09
CA VAL A 123 12.90 -10.53 5.43
C VAL A 123 12.73 -10.46 6.93
N LEU A 124 12.62 -9.27 7.49
CA LEU A 124 12.30 -9.01 8.90
C LEU A 124 10.80 -9.15 9.16
N GLY A 125 9.99 -8.72 8.20
CA GLY A 125 8.55 -8.83 8.26
C GLY A 125 7.90 -8.30 6.99
N VAL A 126 6.65 -8.72 6.75
CA VAL A 126 5.79 -8.19 5.69
C VAL A 126 4.44 -7.87 6.29
N ARG A 127 3.88 -6.71 5.96
CA ARG A 127 2.55 -6.28 6.41
C ARG A 127 1.74 -5.75 5.25
N VAL A 128 0.46 -6.08 5.24
CA VAL A 128 -0.50 -5.56 4.27
C VAL A 128 -0.93 -4.17 4.71
N LEU A 129 -0.75 -3.18 3.83
CA LEU A 129 -1.17 -1.79 4.03
C LEU A 129 -2.57 -1.55 3.49
N ALA A 130 -2.85 -2.06 2.29
CA ALA A 130 -4.14 -1.91 1.64
C ALA A 130 -4.39 -3.04 0.62
N HIS A 131 -5.64 -3.45 0.51
CA HIS A 131 -6.12 -4.38 -0.50
C HIS A 131 -7.63 -4.24 -0.71
N LYS A 132 -8.15 -4.87 -1.77
CA LYS A 132 -9.58 -4.94 -2.07
C LYS A 132 -10.09 -6.38 -2.12
N GLU A 133 -9.33 -7.32 -1.57
CA GLU A 133 -9.65 -8.74 -1.58
C GLU A 133 -10.94 -9.05 -0.82
N THR A 134 -11.63 -10.10 -1.25
CA THR A 134 -12.92 -10.51 -0.68
C THR A 134 -12.76 -10.97 0.76
N PRO A 135 -13.55 -10.42 1.71
CA PRO A 135 -13.56 -10.86 3.10
C PRO A 135 -13.83 -12.37 3.25
N GLY A 136 -13.07 -13.04 4.11
CA GLY A 136 -13.12 -14.48 4.35
C GLY A 136 -12.40 -15.34 3.30
N LEU A 137 -11.94 -14.75 2.19
CA LEU A 137 -11.23 -15.44 1.11
C LEU A 137 -9.78 -14.95 0.97
N GLY A 138 -9.57 -13.81 0.29
CA GLY A 138 -8.26 -13.25 0.03
C GLY A 138 -7.71 -12.41 1.18
N ASP A 139 -8.55 -11.92 2.07
CA ASP A 139 -8.17 -11.09 3.24
C ASP A 139 -7.32 -11.84 4.29
N LYS A 140 -7.16 -13.16 4.17
CA LYS A 140 -6.28 -14.00 5.01
C LYS A 140 -4.79 -13.65 4.88
N ILE A 141 -4.44 -12.74 4.00
CA ILE A 141 -3.10 -12.13 3.93
C ILE A 141 -2.84 -11.16 5.11
N GLU A 142 -3.89 -10.66 5.76
CA GLU A 142 -3.75 -9.81 6.92
C GLU A 142 -3.33 -10.61 8.16
N VAL A 143 -2.39 -10.08 8.96
CA VAL A 143 -1.95 -10.70 10.24
C VAL A 143 -3.13 -10.97 11.19
N LYS A 144 -4.10 -10.04 11.21
CA LYS A 144 -5.29 -10.17 12.06
C LYS A 144 -6.19 -11.37 11.68
N LYS A 145 -6.05 -11.89 10.47
CA LYS A 145 -6.82 -13.02 9.93
C LYS A 145 -6.09 -14.36 10.04
N GLY A 146 -4.78 -14.34 10.29
CA GLY A 146 -3.98 -15.53 10.46
C GLY A 146 -2.48 -15.30 10.21
N PRO A 147 -1.64 -16.28 10.57
CA PRO A 147 -0.18 -16.14 10.55
C PRO A 147 0.43 -16.34 9.15
N TRP A 148 -0.37 -16.40 8.08
CA TRP A 148 0.13 -16.75 6.75
C TRP A 148 1.24 -15.80 6.27
N ILE A 149 1.06 -14.49 6.44
CA ILE A 149 2.01 -13.47 6.00
C ILE A 149 3.31 -13.47 6.82
N GLU A 150 3.27 -14.00 8.04
CA GLU A 150 4.46 -14.09 8.93
C GLU A 150 5.44 -15.17 8.49
N ARG A 151 5.00 -16.12 7.64
CA ARG A 151 5.83 -17.20 7.11
C ARG A 151 6.98 -16.71 6.23
N PHE A 152 6.93 -15.47 5.76
CA PHE A 152 7.99 -14.89 4.97
C PHE A 152 9.15 -14.34 5.81
N THR A 153 8.96 -14.17 7.11
CA THR A 153 10.01 -13.71 8.03
C THR A 153 11.18 -14.69 8.06
N GLY A 154 12.39 -14.19 7.94
CA GLY A 154 13.63 -14.96 7.91
C GLY A 154 14.00 -15.55 6.54
N LEU A 155 13.13 -15.42 5.54
CA LEU A 155 13.42 -15.86 4.17
C LEU A 155 14.30 -14.83 3.43
N SER A 156 15.00 -15.28 2.40
CA SER A 156 15.91 -14.43 1.61
C SER A 156 15.99 -14.93 0.16
N VAL A 157 16.67 -14.20 -0.70
CA VAL A 157 17.00 -14.69 -2.04
C VAL A 157 17.79 -16.00 -1.91
N GLY A 158 17.30 -17.08 -2.57
CA GLY A 158 17.91 -18.41 -2.52
C GLY A 158 17.53 -19.26 -1.30
N ASN A 159 16.77 -18.73 -0.34
CA ASN A 159 16.26 -19.49 0.80
C ASN A 159 14.79 -19.15 1.10
N PRO A 160 13.81 -19.96 0.65
CA PRO A 160 14.01 -21.15 -0.20
C PRO A 160 14.48 -20.80 -1.62
N PRO A 161 14.92 -21.78 -2.43
CA PRO A 161 15.25 -21.57 -3.83
C PRO A 161 14.10 -20.95 -4.60
N ILE A 162 14.39 -20.14 -5.62
CA ILE A 162 13.38 -19.33 -6.35
C ILE A 162 12.23 -20.17 -6.92
N GLU A 163 12.50 -21.40 -7.30
CA GLU A 163 11.52 -22.35 -7.84
C GLU A 163 10.46 -22.75 -6.79
N ARG A 164 10.82 -22.62 -5.51
CA ARG A 164 9.97 -22.96 -4.37
C ARG A 164 9.06 -21.79 -3.93
N TRP A 165 9.29 -20.60 -4.45
CA TRP A 165 8.46 -19.40 -4.19
C TRP A 165 7.13 -19.46 -4.97
N LYS A 166 6.39 -20.53 -4.74
CA LYS A 166 5.09 -20.82 -5.34
C LYS A 166 4.15 -21.40 -4.29
N VAL A 167 2.86 -21.37 -4.58
CA VAL A 167 1.89 -22.11 -3.77
C VAL A 167 2.07 -23.63 -3.94
N LYS A 168 1.73 -24.40 -2.92
CA LYS A 168 1.83 -25.89 -2.93
C LYS A 168 1.12 -26.51 -4.13
N LYS A 169 -0.01 -25.94 -4.55
CA LYS A 169 -0.72 -26.36 -5.75
C LYS A 169 0.13 -26.28 -7.04
N ASP A 170 1.10 -25.39 -7.08
CA ASP A 170 2.02 -25.16 -8.19
C ASP A 170 3.41 -25.78 -7.94
N GLY A 171 3.53 -26.67 -6.92
CA GLY A 171 4.78 -27.35 -6.57
C GLY A 171 5.73 -26.54 -5.68
N GLY A 172 5.26 -25.45 -5.05
CA GLY A 172 6.04 -24.63 -4.12
C GLY A 172 5.84 -25.01 -2.65
N ASP A 173 6.32 -24.15 -1.75
CA ASP A 173 6.33 -24.38 -0.31
C ASP A 173 5.21 -23.66 0.46
N PHE A 174 4.51 -22.74 -0.18
CA PHE A 174 3.56 -21.85 0.48
C PHE A 174 2.12 -22.35 0.33
N ASP A 175 1.35 -22.22 1.41
CA ASP A 175 -0.08 -22.58 1.37
C ASP A 175 -0.87 -21.56 0.55
N GLN A 176 -1.77 -22.04 -0.30
CA GLN A 176 -2.80 -21.23 -0.93
C GLN A 176 -4.04 -21.16 -0.05
N PHE A 177 -4.88 -20.16 -0.29
CA PHE A 177 -6.20 -20.09 0.33
C PHE A 177 -7.23 -20.84 -0.52
N ALA A 178 -8.08 -21.63 0.14
CA ALA A 178 -9.21 -22.27 -0.54
C ALA A 178 -10.13 -21.20 -1.14
N GLY A 179 -10.36 -21.27 -2.45
CA GLY A 179 -11.18 -20.31 -3.18
C GLY A 179 -10.48 -18.98 -3.55
N ALA A 180 -9.23 -18.72 -3.09
CA ALA A 180 -8.52 -17.47 -3.34
C ALA A 180 -7.03 -17.69 -3.62
N THR A 181 -6.68 -18.47 -4.65
CA THR A 181 -5.28 -18.81 -4.97
C THR A 181 -4.50 -17.64 -5.61
N ILE A 182 -5.20 -16.71 -6.27
CA ILE A 182 -4.57 -15.57 -6.97
C ILE A 182 -3.88 -14.64 -5.95
N THR A 183 -4.54 -14.35 -4.85
CA THR A 183 -4.05 -13.44 -3.82
C THR A 183 -2.69 -13.86 -3.23
N PRO A 184 -2.48 -15.10 -2.73
CA PRO A 184 -1.17 -15.54 -2.28
C PRO A 184 -0.08 -15.49 -3.37
N ARG A 185 -0.42 -15.80 -4.62
CA ARG A 185 0.53 -15.69 -5.74
C ARG A 185 0.98 -14.26 -5.95
N GLY A 186 0.04 -13.30 -5.92
CA GLY A 186 0.34 -11.87 -6.06
C GLY A 186 1.25 -11.34 -4.94
N VAL A 187 0.96 -11.74 -3.69
CA VAL A 187 1.80 -11.36 -2.53
C VAL A 187 3.20 -11.95 -2.65
N MET A 188 3.34 -13.23 -2.99
CA MET A 188 4.66 -13.86 -3.17
C MET A 188 5.46 -13.22 -4.30
N ALA A 189 4.81 -12.89 -5.42
CA ALA A 189 5.47 -12.19 -6.52
C ALA A 189 5.98 -10.82 -6.08
N ALA A 190 5.20 -10.06 -5.29
CA ALA A 190 5.61 -8.78 -4.75
C ALA A 190 6.81 -8.90 -3.80
N ILE A 191 6.78 -9.87 -2.86
CA ILE A 191 7.89 -10.10 -1.91
C ILE A 191 9.16 -10.49 -2.65
N ARG A 192 9.05 -11.38 -3.64
CA ARG A 192 10.19 -11.78 -4.47
C ARG A 192 10.78 -10.59 -5.23
N GLY A 193 9.93 -9.78 -5.88
CA GLY A 193 10.37 -8.56 -6.57
C GLY A 193 11.04 -7.57 -5.62
N GLY A 194 10.56 -7.44 -4.38
CA GLY A 194 11.19 -6.62 -3.35
C GLY A 194 12.56 -7.15 -2.91
N LEU A 195 12.72 -8.47 -2.78
CA LEU A 195 14.01 -9.10 -2.48
C LEU A 195 15.01 -8.93 -3.64
N GLU A 196 14.56 -9.06 -4.88
CA GLU A 196 15.37 -8.81 -6.08
C GLU A 196 15.83 -7.34 -6.13
N PHE A 197 14.89 -6.39 -5.91
CA PHE A 197 15.20 -4.96 -5.81
C PHE A 197 16.25 -4.66 -4.74
N PHE A 198 16.09 -5.23 -3.54
CA PHE A 198 17.08 -5.08 -2.46
C PHE A 198 18.45 -5.61 -2.88
N ALA A 199 18.52 -6.79 -3.49
CA ALA A 199 19.77 -7.40 -3.92
C ALA A 199 20.52 -6.55 -4.96
N GLU A 200 19.78 -5.96 -5.92
CA GLU A 200 20.32 -5.06 -6.95
C GLU A 200 20.86 -3.75 -6.37
N HIS A 201 20.19 -3.21 -5.34
CA HIS A 201 20.53 -1.91 -4.75
C HIS A 201 21.24 -2.01 -3.39
N LYS A 202 21.66 -3.21 -2.95
CA LYS A 202 22.21 -3.48 -1.63
C LYS A 202 23.31 -2.48 -1.23
N SER A 203 24.25 -2.19 -2.14
CA SER A 203 25.36 -1.27 -1.88
C SER A 203 24.92 0.18 -1.60
N GLN A 204 23.78 0.60 -2.16
CA GLN A 204 23.21 1.93 -1.93
C GLN A 204 22.35 1.95 -0.66
N LEU A 205 21.60 0.87 -0.43
CA LEU A 205 20.68 0.71 0.70
C LEU A 205 21.39 0.54 2.05
N THR A 206 22.58 -0.08 2.05
CA THR A 206 23.36 -0.39 3.28
C THR A 206 24.56 0.52 3.47
N LYS A 207 24.71 1.58 2.65
CA LYS A 207 25.81 2.51 2.76
C LYS A 207 25.70 3.29 4.08
N ALA A 208 26.77 3.27 4.88
CA ALA A 208 26.94 4.20 5.98
C ALA A 208 27.28 5.59 5.39
N ASP A 209 26.69 6.65 5.93
CA ASP A 209 27.05 8.02 5.60
C ASP A 209 28.45 8.35 6.13
#